data_4a251de71cd5f24fc485b39f53fdd2d0
#
_entry.id   4a251de71cd5f24fc485b39f53fdd2d0
#
_cell.length_a   1.000
_cell.length_b   1.000
_cell.length_c   1.000
_cell.angle_alpha   90.00
_cell.angle_beta   90.00
_cell.angle_gamma   90.00
#
_symmetry.space_group_name_H-M   'P 1'
#
loop_
_entity.id
_entity.type
_entity.pdbx_description
1 polymer ?
#
loop_
_entity_poly.entity_id
_entity_poly.type
_entity_poly.pdbx_seq_one_letter_code
_entity_poly.pdbx_strand_id
1 'polypeptide(L)'
;MSFIHRVALVSAAGLATFAAAGLAIAPAAGAQAQTAGQSHGQSFISHFHKISTIASTVPGNGDINPYGVAVVGRSLGRLHRGSVLVSNFNNKKNLQGTGTTIVQVSPGGSRSTFARIRARHLPGACPGGIGLTTALNILHGGWVVVGSLPTTNGMSPTAKAGCLLVLDRWGHVRETLSGNGINGPWDMAAISNRHFAQLFVTNVLNGTVAANGKVVHKGTVLRLTLALYRHHAPHLLGTTTIGSGFGERTDPAALVVGPTGVGLNSRGTLFVADSVGNRITAIPGAPFRNHSAGTGFPVTSGGALNTPLGLTVAPNGNVLTVNGGDGRLVETTPAGVQIAHRFLDKSGSPKGAGALFGLAVAPHGSGLYYVDDAVNTLRLLH
;
A
#
# COMPACT_ATOMS: atom_id res chain seq x y z
N MET A 1 42.53 52.87 15.57
CA MET A 1 43.88 52.27 15.43
C MET A 1 43.67 51.00 14.62
N SER A 2 43.64 51.11 13.32
CA SER A 2 44.64 51.04 12.28
C SER A 2 45.65 49.88 12.43
N PHE A 3 45.57 48.89 11.54
CA PHE A 3 46.66 48.50 10.65
C PHE A 3 46.16 47.52 9.56
N ILE A 4 46.30 48.00 8.34
CA ILE A 4 46.15 47.30 7.08
C ILE A 4 47.51 46.70 6.73
N HIS A 5 47.60 45.46 6.20
CA HIS A 5 48.72 45.08 5.32
C HIS A 5 48.22 44.30 4.09
N ARG A 6 48.42 44.97 2.96
CA ARG A 6 48.43 44.36 1.61
C ARG A 6 49.84 43.87 1.31
N VAL A 7 50.00 42.76 0.61
CA VAL A 7 51.18 42.44 -0.17
C VAL A 7 50.77 41.83 -1.51
N ALA A 8 51.49 42.28 -2.52
CA ALA A 8 51.19 42.29 -3.94
C ALA A 8 51.69 41.05 -4.72
N LEU A 9 51.19 40.96 -5.96
CA LEU A 9 51.55 40.10 -7.09
C LEU A 9 53.04 39.97 -7.38
N VAL A 10 53.44 38.82 -7.89
CA VAL A 10 54.50 38.71 -8.91
C VAL A 10 54.07 37.68 -10.01
N SER A 11 54.04 38.18 -11.23
CA SER A 11 53.87 37.41 -12.48
C SER A 11 55.24 36.89 -12.94
N ALA A 12 55.26 35.69 -13.49
CA ALA A 12 56.36 35.27 -14.37
C ALA A 12 55.80 34.49 -15.58
N ALA A 13 55.93 35.08 -16.73
CA ALA A 13 55.67 34.46 -18.03
C ALA A 13 56.88 33.63 -18.45
N GLY A 14 56.64 32.41 -18.93
CA GLY A 14 57.64 31.55 -19.57
C GLY A 14 57.06 30.98 -20.88
N LEU A 15 57.49 31.53 -22.01
CA LEU A 15 57.26 30.97 -23.34
C LEU A 15 58.14 29.71 -23.51
N ALA A 16 57.54 28.61 -23.94
CA ALA A 16 58.26 27.49 -24.56
C ALA A 16 57.54 27.09 -25.85
N THR A 17 58.18 27.38 -26.95
CA THR A 17 57.83 26.91 -28.29
C THR A 17 58.18 25.45 -28.43
N PHE A 18 57.24 24.59 -28.86
CA PHE A 18 57.56 23.27 -29.40
C PHE A 18 56.80 23.00 -30.70
N ALA A 19 57.59 22.40 -31.61
CA ALA A 19 57.31 22.15 -33.01
C ALA A 19 56.06 21.26 -33.28
N ALA A 20 55.38 21.59 -34.37
CA ALA A 20 54.32 20.79 -34.95
C ALA A 20 54.89 19.52 -35.62
N ALA A 21 54.43 18.36 -35.10
CA ALA A 21 54.52 17.08 -35.82
C ALA A 21 53.06 16.72 -36.22
N GLY A 22 52.82 16.70 -37.54
CA GLY A 22 51.55 16.31 -38.11
C GLY A 22 51.30 14.81 -37.90
N LEU A 23 50.23 14.46 -37.19
CA LEU A 23 49.65 13.15 -37.22
C LEU A 23 48.35 13.21 -38.02
N ALA A 24 48.28 12.43 -39.09
CA ALA A 24 47.06 12.22 -39.87
C ALA A 24 46.01 11.53 -39.01
N ILE A 25 44.89 12.17 -38.77
CA ILE A 25 43.74 11.59 -38.11
C ILE A 25 42.92 10.85 -39.16
N ALA A 26 42.91 9.51 -39.08
CA ALA A 26 41.95 8.68 -39.81
C ALA A 26 40.51 8.94 -39.24
N PRO A 27 39.46 8.96 -40.08
CA PRO A 27 38.11 9.17 -39.60
C PRO A 27 37.73 7.93 -38.71
N ALA A 28 37.47 8.22 -37.45
CA ALA A 28 36.86 7.23 -36.54
C ALA A 28 35.47 6.84 -37.10
N ALA A 29 35.34 5.55 -37.40
CA ALA A 29 34.04 4.98 -37.74
C ALA A 29 33.04 5.33 -36.65
N GLY A 30 31.91 5.93 -37.03
CA GLY A 30 30.84 6.32 -36.12
C GLY A 30 30.40 5.14 -35.28
N ALA A 31 30.65 5.21 -33.99
CA ALA A 31 29.95 4.39 -33.03
C ALA A 31 28.46 4.74 -33.14
N GLN A 32 27.71 3.93 -33.84
CA GLN A 32 26.24 3.95 -33.73
C GLN A 32 25.93 3.70 -32.24
N ALA A 33 25.47 4.72 -31.56
CA ALA A 33 24.81 4.55 -30.28
C ALA A 33 23.65 3.58 -30.53
N GLN A 34 23.85 2.33 -30.18
CA GLN A 34 22.78 1.39 -30.00
C GLN A 34 21.94 2.02 -28.90
N THR A 35 20.84 2.67 -29.29
CA THR A 35 19.71 2.90 -28.41
C THR A 35 19.34 1.50 -27.92
N ALA A 36 19.79 1.14 -26.71
CA ALA A 36 19.26 0.01 -26.00
C ALA A 36 17.75 0.25 -25.96
N GLY A 37 17.02 -0.46 -26.81
CA GLY A 37 15.58 -0.49 -26.81
C GLY A 37 15.22 -0.87 -25.38
N GLN A 38 14.70 0.07 -24.60
CA GLN A 38 14.09 -0.22 -23.34
C GLN A 38 12.98 -1.21 -23.70
N SER A 39 13.19 -2.49 -23.36
CA SER A 39 12.11 -3.44 -23.34
C SER A 39 11.11 -2.87 -22.35
N HIS A 40 10.08 -2.21 -22.86
CA HIS A 40 8.92 -1.82 -22.07
C HIS A 40 8.42 -3.13 -21.47
N GLY A 41 8.61 -3.30 -20.15
CA GLY A 41 8.29 -4.53 -19.47
C GLY A 41 6.87 -4.97 -19.87
N GLN A 42 6.75 -6.23 -20.24
CA GLN A 42 5.48 -6.78 -20.70
C GLN A 42 4.41 -6.52 -19.65
N SER A 43 3.25 -5.98 -20.06
CA SER A 43 2.17 -5.68 -19.14
C SER A 43 1.60 -6.98 -18.54
N PHE A 44 1.49 -7.03 -17.22
CA PHE A 44 0.86 -8.14 -16.50
C PHE A 44 -0.65 -8.20 -16.75
N ILE A 45 -1.33 -7.03 -16.74
CA ILE A 45 -2.79 -7.01 -16.86
C ILE A 45 -3.30 -7.15 -18.29
N SER A 46 -2.45 -6.96 -19.30
CA SER A 46 -2.85 -7.10 -20.71
C SER A 46 -3.17 -8.54 -21.11
N HIS A 47 -2.69 -9.53 -20.35
CA HIS A 47 -2.96 -10.94 -20.57
C HIS A 47 -4.34 -11.39 -20.09
N PHE A 48 -5.03 -10.58 -19.29
CA PHE A 48 -6.30 -10.94 -18.70
C PHE A 48 -7.45 -10.20 -19.38
N HIS A 49 -8.48 -10.92 -19.78
CA HIS A 49 -9.58 -10.35 -20.57
C HIS A 49 -10.94 -10.52 -19.90
N LYS A 50 -11.05 -11.41 -18.90
CA LYS A 50 -12.29 -11.74 -18.23
C LYS A 50 -12.31 -11.22 -16.80
N ILE A 51 -13.44 -10.68 -16.38
CA ILE A 51 -13.75 -10.35 -15.00
C ILE A 51 -14.87 -11.30 -14.54
N SER A 52 -14.59 -12.04 -13.47
CA SER A 52 -15.56 -12.94 -12.84
C SER A 52 -15.89 -12.48 -11.44
N THR A 53 -17.16 -12.44 -11.08
CA THR A 53 -17.58 -12.31 -9.67
C THR A 53 -17.40 -13.66 -8.99
N ILE A 54 -16.60 -13.69 -7.93
CA ILE A 54 -16.32 -14.92 -7.17
C ILE A 54 -17.40 -15.15 -6.12
N ALA A 55 -17.67 -14.13 -5.29
CA ALA A 55 -18.73 -14.19 -4.27
C ALA A 55 -19.07 -12.80 -3.73
N SER A 56 -20.23 -12.69 -3.09
CA SER A 56 -20.52 -11.59 -2.18
C SER A 56 -19.63 -11.65 -0.95
N THR A 57 -19.15 -10.51 -0.47
CA THR A 57 -18.35 -10.37 0.75
C THR A 57 -19.19 -10.08 2.00
N VAL A 58 -20.53 -9.96 1.86
CA VAL A 58 -21.46 -9.61 2.93
C VAL A 58 -21.71 -10.80 3.85
N PRO A 59 -21.21 -10.81 5.10
CA PRO A 59 -21.44 -11.90 6.06
C PRO A 59 -22.85 -11.89 6.65
N GLY A 60 -23.19 -12.88 7.49
CA GLY A 60 -24.50 -13.00 8.10
C GLY A 60 -24.89 -11.85 9.06
N ASN A 61 -23.92 -11.07 9.57
CA ASN A 61 -24.22 -9.86 10.36
C ASN A 61 -24.47 -8.61 9.51
N GLY A 62 -24.29 -8.73 8.16
CA GLY A 62 -24.60 -7.67 7.21
C GLY A 62 -23.51 -6.60 7.07
N ASP A 63 -22.30 -6.80 7.59
CA ASP A 63 -21.18 -5.88 7.32
C ASP A 63 -20.91 -5.82 5.81
N ILE A 64 -20.61 -4.64 5.30
CA ILE A 64 -20.44 -4.32 3.88
C ILE A 64 -19.17 -3.49 3.66
N ASN A 65 -18.98 -3.02 2.45
CA ASN A 65 -17.85 -2.21 2.03
C ASN A 65 -16.52 -3.01 2.22
N PRO A 66 -16.25 -3.96 1.29
CA PRO A 66 -15.05 -4.79 1.37
C PRO A 66 -13.80 -3.97 1.03
N TYR A 67 -12.80 -4.01 1.92
CA TYR A 67 -11.58 -3.23 1.79
C TYR A 67 -10.33 -4.09 1.60
N GLY A 68 -9.91 -4.84 2.63
CA GLY A 68 -8.67 -5.61 2.59
C GLY A 68 -8.82 -6.93 1.85
N VAL A 69 -7.76 -7.33 1.14
CA VAL A 69 -7.70 -8.59 0.39
C VAL A 69 -6.39 -9.31 0.68
N ALA A 70 -6.46 -10.56 1.15
CA ALA A 70 -5.28 -11.38 1.38
C ALA A 70 -5.49 -12.82 0.92
N VAL A 71 -4.62 -13.33 0.04
CA VAL A 71 -4.68 -14.71 -0.45
C VAL A 71 -4.07 -15.67 0.55
N VAL A 72 -4.76 -16.74 0.88
CA VAL A 72 -4.29 -17.80 1.78
C VAL A 72 -3.32 -18.72 1.04
N GLY A 73 -2.03 -18.57 1.33
CA GLY A 73 -0.98 -19.37 0.68
C GLY A 73 -0.88 -20.82 1.19
N ARG A 74 -1.35 -21.10 2.41
CA ARG A 74 -1.25 -22.41 3.04
C ARG A 74 -2.45 -22.70 3.95
N SER A 75 -2.96 -23.93 3.95
CA SER A 75 -4.00 -24.35 4.90
C SER A 75 -3.44 -24.50 6.31
N LEU A 76 -4.01 -23.75 7.26
CA LEU A 76 -3.66 -23.76 8.69
C LEU A 76 -4.89 -23.36 9.52
N GLY A 77 -5.32 -24.22 10.45
CA GLY A 77 -6.54 -23.95 11.23
C GLY A 77 -7.76 -23.79 10.33
N ARG A 78 -8.41 -22.63 10.41
CA ARG A 78 -9.56 -22.28 9.54
C ARG A 78 -9.16 -21.60 8.22
N LEU A 79 -7.88 -21.33 8.01
CA LEU A 79 -7.38 -20.82 6.74
C LEU A 79 -7.28 -21.95 5.71
N HIS A 80 -7.86 -21.80 4.54
CA HIS A 80 -7.84 -22.79 3.46
C HIS A 80 -7.05 -22.24 2.25
N ARG A 81 -6.00 -22.99 1.84
CA ARG A 81 -5.15 -22.60 0.71
C ARG A 81 -5.96 -22.22 -0.53
N GLY A 82 -5.59 -21.14 -1.18
CA GLY A 82 -6.25 -20.60 -2.38
C GLY A 82 -7.48 -19.75 -2.08
N SER A 83 -8.02 -19.81 -0.86
CA SER A 83 -9.08 -18.88 -0.46
C SER A 83 -8.55 -17.45 -0.29
N VAL A 84 -9.47 -16.50 -0.29
CA VAL A 84 -9.17 -15.07 -0.10
C VAL A 84 -9.85 -14.58 1.16
N LEU A 85 -9.09 -13.96 2.06
CA LEU A 85 -9.65 -13.21 3.18
C LEU A 85 -10.03 -11.81 2.70
N VAL A 86 -11.20 -11.33 3.15
CA VAL A 86 -11.68 -9.96 2.87
C VAL A 86 -12.18 -9.34 4.16
N SER A 87 -11.68 -8.15 4.50
CA SER A 87 -12.20 -7.33 5.61
C SER A 87 -13.32 -6.41 5.13
N ASN A 88 -14.37 -6.24 5.95
CA ASN A 88 -15.45 -5.30 5.69
C ASN A 88 -15.31 -4.07 6.59
N PHE A 89 -15.37 -2.88 6.00
CA PHE A 89 -15.12 -1.62 6.69
C PHE A 89 -16.39 -1.02 7.33
N ASN A 90 -17.55 -1.26 6.74
CA ASN A 90 -18.83 -0.70 7.20
C ASN A 90 -19.72 -1.77 7.84
N ASN A 91 -20.55 -1.36 8.76
CA ASN A 91 -21.62 -2.22 9.28
C ASN A 91 -22.82 -2.26 8.31
N LYS A 92 -23.85 -3.05 8.65
CA LYS A 92 -25.07 -3.20 7.85
C LYS A 92 -25.87 -1.91 7.58
N LYS A 93 -25.57 -0.81 8.30
CA LYS A 93 -26.17 0.51 8.07
C LYS A 93 -25.29 1.40 7.17
N ASN A 94 -24.24 0.83 6.59
CA ASN A 94 -23.25 1.51 5.77
C ASN A 94 -22.52 2.66 6.50
N LEU A 95 -22.29 2.53 7.80
CA LEU A 95 -21.52 3.48 8.58
C LEU A 95 -20.02 3.15 8.45
N GLN A 96 -19.25 4.08 7.89
CA GLN A 96 -17.80 3.89 7.66
C GLN A 96 -17.05 3.72 8.98
N GLY A 97 -16.03 2.83 8.98
CA GLY A 97 -15.21 2.59 10.17
C GLY A 97 -15.95 1.91 11.32
N THR A 98 -16.94 1.07 11.01
CA THR A 98 -17.73 0.32 12.01
C THR A 98 -17.89 -1.16 11.66
N GLY A 99 -17.29 -1.62 10.55
CA GLY A 99 -17.27 -3.03 10.15
C GLY A 99 -16.33 -3.85 11.05
N THR A 100 -16.70 -5.08 11.31
CA THR A 100 -16.06 -5.93 12.34
C THR A 100 -15.69 -7.32 11.84
N THR A 101 -15.98 -7.62 10.56
CA THR A 101 -15.86 -8.99 10.05
C THR A 101 -14.77 -9.13 8.99
N ILE A 102 -14.12 -10.29 9.05
CA ILE A 102 -13.28 -10.82 7.98
C ILE A 102 -14.00 -12.07 7.46
N VAL A 103 -14.31 -12.09 6.16
CA VAL A 103 -14.81 -13.27 5.49
C VAL A 103 -13.69 -14.00 4.77
N GLN A 104 -13.86 -15.31 4.59
CA GLN A 104 -13.02 -16.16 3.74
C GLN A 104 -13.86 -16.67 2.58
N VAL A 105 -13.39 -16.40 1.36
CA VAL A 105 -14.02 -16.84 0.12
C VAL A 105 -13.15 -17.89 -0.54
N SER A 106 -13.69 -19.07 -0.82
CA SER A 106 -12.98 -20.15 -1.52
C SER A 106 -12.87 -19.84 -3.02
N PRO A 107 -11.93 -20.47 -3.76
CA PRO A 107 -11.87 -20.34 -5.23
C PRO A 107 -13.18 -20.69 -5.94
N GLY A 108 -13.97 -21.61 -5.38
CA GLY A 108 -15.29 -22.01 -5.88
C GLY A 108 -16.44 -21.10 -5.44
N GLY A 109 -16.17 -19.95 -4.79
CA GLY A 109 -17.18 -18.96 -4.43
C GLY A 109 -17.89 -19.21 -3.09
N SER A 110 -17.57 -20.29 -2.36
CA SER A 110 -18.13 -20.52 -1.01
C SER A 110 -17.57 -19.49 -0.05
N ARG A 111 -18.44 -18.78 0.67
CA ARG A 111 -18.06 -17.78 1.66
C ARG A 111 -18.34 -18.28 3.08
N SER A 112 -17.39 -18.05 3.99
CA SER A 112 -17.54 -18.26 5.43
C SER A 112 -17.03 -17.02 6.20
N THR A 113 -17.50 -16.83 7.44
CA THR A 113 -16.93 -15.82 8.33
C THR A 113 -15.67 -16.38 8.98
N PHE A 114 -14.50 -15.81 8.65
CA PHE A 114 -13.23 -16.17 9.29
C PHE A 114 -13.15 -15.61 10.72
N ALA A 115 -13.45 -14.32 10.88
CA ALA A 115 -13.47 -13.65 12.18
C ALA A 115 -14.60 -12.63 12.28
N ARG A 116 -15.16 -12.51 13.48
CA ARG A 116 -16.02 -11.40 13.90
C ARG A 116 -15.43 -10.79 15.17
N ILE A 117 -14.86 -9.60 15.03
CA ILE A 117 -14.10 -8.96 16.10
C ILE A 117 -15.04 -8.13 16.97
N ARG A 118 -14.86 -8.23 18.30
CA ARG A 118 -15.65 -7.47 19.27
C ARG A 118 -14.72 -6.68 20.16
N ALA A 119 -14.89 -5.36 20.23
CA ALA A 119 -14.03 -4.46 20.99
C ALA A 119 -13.86 -4.89 22.46
N ARG A 120 -14.90 -5.40 23.09
CA ARG A 120 -14.87 -5.87 24.49
C ARG A 120 -14.01 -7.12 24.76
N HIS A 121 -13.57 -7.82 23.70
CA HIS A 121 -12.80 -9.07 23.79
C HIS A 121 -11.37 -8.89 23.26
N LEU A 122 -10.90 -7.65 23.13
CA LEU A 122 -9.53 -7.39 22.72
C LEU A 122 -8.56 -7.63 23.87
N PRO A 123 -7.39 -8.25 23.62
CA PRO A 123 -6.36 -8.47 24.65
C PRO A 123 -5.66 -7.16 25.05
N GLY A 124 -5.77 -6.10 24.26
CA GLY A 124 -5.20 -4.78 24.50
C GLY A 124 -6.09 -3.67 23.97
N ALA A 125 -5.73 -2.41 24.24
CA ALA A 125 -6.51 -1.25 23.84
C ALA A 125 -6.44 -1.02 22.30
N CYS A 126 -7.61 -0.86 21.67
CA CYS A 126 -7.76 -0.21 20.38
C CYS A 126 -8.53 1.09 20.61
N PRO A 127 -7.88 2.26 20.65
CA PRO A 127 -8.43 3.46 21.32
C PRO A 127 -9.79 3.92 20.79
N GLY A 128 -10.00 3.85 19.48
CA GLY A 128 -11.26 4.25 18.86
C GLY A 128 -12.27 3.11 18.67
N GLY A 129 -11.89 1.85 18.86
CA GLY A 129 -12.72 0.68 18.60
C GLY A 129 -12.38 -0.05 17.30
N ILE A 130 -13.38 -0.64 16.65
CA ILE A 130 -13.19 -1.51 15.47
C ILE A 130 -13.85 -0.90 14.24
N GLY A 131 -13.05 -0.79 13.17
CA GLY A 131 -13.46 -0.45 11.82
C GLY A 131 -12.38 -0.98 10.87
N LEU A 132 -12.60 -2.19 10.30
CA LEU A 132 -11.54 -2.94 9.62
C LEU A 132 -11.16 -2.31 8.28
N THR A 133 -9.86 -2.05 8.08
CA THR A 133 -9.32 -1.33 6.92
C THR A 133 -8.82 -2.26 5.81
N THR A 134 -8.23 -1.67 4.77
CA THR A 134 -7.52 -2.37 3.68
C THR A 134 -6.29 -3.12 4.20
N ALA A 135 -5.66 -2.64 5.29
CA ALA A 135 -4.52 -3.29 5.92
C ALA A 135 -4.88 -4.70 6.39
N LEU A 136 -4.68 -5.69 5.52
CA LEU A 136 -4.95 -7.11 5.80
C LEU A 136 -3.83 -7.97 5.22
N ASN A 137 -3.21 -8.79 6.04
CA ASN A 137 -2.15 -9.69 5.59
C ASN A 137 -2.11 -10.99 6.41
N ILE A 138 -1.52 -12.05 5.83
CA ILE A 138 -1.34 -13.35 6.47
C ILE A 138 0.15 -13.63 6.60
N LEU A 139 0.63 -13.72 7.85
CA LEU A 139 2.02 -13.98 8.18
C LEU A 139 2.31 -15.48 8.28
N HIS A 140 3.60 -15.82 8.36
CA HIS A 140 4.04 -17.17 8.63
C HIS A 140 3.35 -17.74 9.89
N GLY A 141 2.99 -19.03 9.84
CA GLY A 141 2.26 -19.69 10.95
C GLY A 141 0.74 -19.46 10.92
N GLY A 142 0.22 -18.69 9.96
CA GLY A 142 -1.21 -18.40 9.82
C GLY A 142 -1.70 -17.28 10.74
N TRP A 143 -0.81 -16.42 11.20
CA TRP A 143 -1.18 -15.18 11.86
C TRP A 143 -1.79 -14.22 10.86
N VAL A 144 -2.98 -13.70 11.17
CA VAL A 144 -3.68 -12.71 10.33
C VAL A 144 -3.58 -11.36 11.02
N VAL A 145 -3.09 -10.34 10.30
CA VAL A 145 -3.04 -8.97 10.82
C VAL A 145 -4.01 -8.12 10.04
N VAL A 146 -4.83 -7.34 10.75
CA VAL A 146 -5.78 -6.40 10.14
C VAL A 146 -5.73 -5.06 10.85
N GLY A 147 -5.83 -3.98 10.06
CA GLY A 147 -5.93 -2.61 10.55
C GLY A 147 -7.34 -2.26 11.02
N SER A 148 -7.41 -1.28 11.90
CA SER A 148 -8.65 -0.66 12.35
C SER A 148 -8.53 0.86 12.28
N LEU A 149 -9.50 1.52 11.63
CA LEU A 149 -9.68 2.97 11.57
C LEU A 149 -11.15 3.26 11.88
N PRO A 150 -11.49 3.36 13.18
CA PRO A 150 -12.88 3.40 13.63
C PRO A 150 -13.48 4.79 13.61
N THR A 151 -14.79 4.83 13.52
CA THR A 151 -15.62 6.02 13.80
C THR A 151 -16.69 5.72 14.84
N THR A 152 -17.34 6.76 15.35
CA THR A 152 -18.49 6.57 16.24
C THR A 152 -19.83 6.53 15.49
N ASN A 153 -19.92 7.15 14.32
CA ASN A 153 -21.19 7.31 13.57
C ASN A 153 -21.05 7.19 12.04
N GLY A 154 -19.89 6.75 11.54
CA GLY A 154 -19.62 6.62 10.11
C GLY A 154 -19.13 7.90 9.41
N MET A 155 -18.99 9.00 10.13
CA MET A 155 -18.58 10.29 9.56
C MET A 155 -17.12 10.61 9.87
N SER A 156 -16.40 11.14 8.88
CA SER A 156 -14.96 11.46 9.00
C SER A 156 -14.60 12.37 10.19
N PRO A 157 -15.41 13.37 10.62
CA PRO A 157 -15.09 14.14 11.82
C PRO A 157 -15.10 13.32 13.11
N THR A 158 -15.67 12.14 13.11
CA THR A 158 -15.74 11.25 14.28
C THR A 158 -14.72 10.11 14.24
N ALA A 159 -13.81 10.12 13.26
CA ALA A 159 -12.72 9.16 13.17
C ALA A 159 -11.80 9.27 14.39
N LYS A 160 -11.42 8.13 14.94
CA LYS A 160 -10.56 8.01 16.13
C LYS A 160 -9.36 7.13 15.84
N ALA A 161 -8.31 7.33 16.62
CA ALA A 161 -7.11 6.51 16.53
C ALA A 161 -7.47 5.02 16.63
N GLY A 162 -6.94 4.25 15.69
CA GLY A 162 -7.15 2.82 15.58
C GLY A 162 -6.00 2.00 16.14
N CYS A 163 -5.84 0.81 15.57
CA CYS A 163 -4.84 -0.17 15.99
C CYS A 163 -4.59 -1.20 14.86
N LEU A 164 -3.61 -2.08 15.05
CA LEU A 164 -3.49 -3.34 14.32
C LEU A 164 -3.92 -4.49 15.22
N LEU A 165 -4.74 -5.37 14.70
CA LEU A 165 -5.25 -6.56 15.39
C LEU A 165 -4.55 -7.79 14.82
N VAL A 166 -3.97 -8.60 15.69
CA VAL A 166 -3.28 -9.84 15.32
C VAL A 166 -4.16 -11.02 15.72
N LEU A 167 -4.62 -11.77 14.74
CA LEU A 167 -5.48 -12.93 14.92
C LEU A 167 -4.68 -14.22 14.71
N ASP A 168 -5.06 -15.27 15.44
CA ASP A 168 -4.56 -16.62 15.18
C ASP A 168 -5.24 -17.23 13.93
N ARG A 169 -4.74 -18.37 13.50
CA ARG A 169 -5.30 -19.17 12.38
C ARG A 169 -6.73 -19.66 12.59
N TRP A 170 -7.31 -19.43 13.75
CA TRP A 170 -8.70 -19.78 14.09
C TRP A 170 -9.62 -18.55 14.05
N GLY A 171 -9.05 -17.35 13.83
CA GLY A 171 -9.78 -16.07 13.76
C GLY A 171 -9.99 -15.40 15.11
N HIS A 172 -9.26 -15.80 16.15
CA HIS A 172 -9.33 -15.16 17.48
C HIS A 172 -8.24 -14.08 17.58
N VAL A 173 -8.61 -12.88 18.04
CA VAL A 173 -7.64 -11.81 18.31
C VAL A 173 -6.78 -12.23 19.49
N ARG A 174 -5.45 -12.21 19.29
CA ARG A 174 -4.45 -12.63 20.30
C ARG A 174 -3.55 -11.47 20.73
N GLU A 175 -3.46 -10.42 19.92
CA GLU A 175 -2.67 -9.24 20.25
C GLU A 175 -3.32 -7.99 19.63
N THR A 176 -3.17 -6.86 20.29
CA THR A 176 -3.61 -5.54 19.82
C THR A 176 -2.43 -4.57 19.87
N LEU A 177 -1.99 -4.13 18.71
CA LEU A 177 -0.88 -3.19 18.60
C LEU A 177 -1.45 -1.78 18.42
N SER A 178 -1.26 -0.93 19.41
CA SER A 178 -1.71 0.47 19.41
C SER A 178 -0.62 1.40 19.94
N GLY A 179 -0.78 2.71 19.78
CA GLY A 179 0.29 3.64 20.07
C GLY A 179 1.43 3.53 19.05
N ASN A 180 2.65 3.89 19.43
CA ASN A 180 3.86 3.81 18.59
C ASN A 180 3.68 4.45 17.20
N GLY A 181 2.91 5.53 17.11
CA GLY A 181 2.60 6.23 15.87
C GLY A 181 1.45 5.64 15.06
N ILE A 182 0.83 4.55 15.48
CA ILE A 182 -0.33 3.95 14.79
C ILE A 182 -1.57 4.78 15.13
N ASN A 183 -2.10 5.50 14.13
CA ASN A 183 -3.33 6.29 14.26
C ASN A 183 -4.43 5.76 13.34
N GLY A 184 -4.18 5.68 12.06
CA GLY A 184 -5.12 5.15 11.07
C GLY A 184 -4.40 4.23 10.09
N PRO A 185 -4.16 2.94 10.44
CA PRO A 185 -3.53 1.99 9.53
C PRO A 185 -4.46 1.75 8.34
N TRP A 186 -4.05 2.27 7.16
CA TRP A 186 -4.89 2.24 5.96
C TRP A 186 -4.69 0.96 5.16
N ASP A 187 -3.45 0.67 4.76
CA ASP A 187 -3.07 -0.54 4.02
C ASP A 187 -1.75 -1.11 4.54
N MET A 188 -1.41 -2.34 4.15
CA MET A 188 -0.25 -3.05 4.68
C MET A 188 0.34 -4.04 3.67
N ALA A 189 1.64 -3.93 3.44
CA ALA A 189 2.46 -5.02 2.90
C ALA A 189 3.22 -5.72 4.04
N ALA A 190 3.57 -6.99 3.86
CA ALA A 190 4.31 -7.74 4.88
C ALA A 190 5.33 -8.70 4.27
N ILE A 191 6.42 -8.90 4.99
CA ILE A 191 7.33 -10.05 4.82
C ILE A 191 7.40 -10.82 6.11
N SER A 192 7.46 -12.15 6.03
CA SER A 192 7.55 -12.96 7.24
C SER A 192 8.24 -14.30 6.99
N ASN A 193 8.90 -14.81 8.01
CA ASN A 193 9.43 -16.15 8.09
C ASN A 193 9.03 -16.79 9.44
N ARG A 194 9.61 -17.94 9.79
CA ARG A 194 9.25 -18.65 11.05
C ARG A 194 9.62 -17.90 12.33
N HIS A 195 10.48 -16.87 12.28
CA HIS A 195 11.04 -16.20 13.45
C HIS A 195 10.59 -14.75 13.58
N PHE A 196 10.39 -14.05 12.46
CA PHE A 196 10.00 -12.64 12.48
C PHE A 196 9.08 -12.28 11.33
N ALA A 197 8.44 -11.12 11.48
CA ALA A 197 7.73 -10.43 10.41
C ALA A 197 8.06 -8.95 10.43
N GLN A 198 8.00 -8.33 9.26
CA GLN A 198 7.96 -6.88 9.13
C GLN A 198 6.67 -6.50 8.41
N LEU A 199 5.96 -5.55 9.01
CA LEU A 199 4.76 -4.96 8.44
C LEU A 199 5.12 -3.56 7.96
N PHE A 200 4.74 -3.22 6.74
CA PHE A 200 4.88 -1.89 6.16
C PHE A 200 3.49 -1.30 6.04
N VAL A 201 3.16 -0.35 6.90
CA VAL A 201 1.81 0.15 7.10
C VAL A 201 1.73 1.60 6.69
N THR A 202 0.87 1.93 5.73
CA THR A 202 0.47 3.31 5.48
C THR A 202 -0.46 3.75 6.60
N ASN A 203 -0.21 4.94 7.14
CA ASN A 203 -0.85 5.39 8.37
C ASN A 203 -1.26 6.85 8.26
N VAL A 204 -2.53 7.07 8.34
CA VAL A 204 -3.23 8.36 8.22
C VAL A 204 -3.79 8.79 9.58
N LEU A 205 -4.66 9.80 9.58
CA LEU A 205 -5.33 10.34 10.78
C LEU A 205 -4.37 11.10 11.72
N ASN A 206 -3.30 11.68 11.19
CA ASN A 206 -2.32 12.43 11.96
C ASN A 206 -2.69 13.93 12.01
N GLY A 207 -3.81 14.25 12.64
CA GLY A 207 -4.34 15.62 12.78
C GLY A 207 -5.38 16.02 11.73
N THR A 208 -5.81 15.11 10.88
CA THR A 208 -6.78 15.37 9.79
C THR A 208 -8.16 15.78 10.31
N VAL A 209 -8.63 15.19 11.42
CA VAL A 209 -9.93 15.54 12.02
C VAL A 209 -9.93 17.01 12.46
N ALA A 210 -8.89 17.45 13.17
CA ALA A 210 -8.74 18.84 13.59
C ALA A 210 -8.58 19.82 12.42
N ALA A 211 -8.04 19.36 11.30
CA ALA A 211 -7.86 20.15 10.09
C ALA A 211 -9.17 20.33 9.28
N ASN A 212 -10.23 19.62 9.63
CA ASN A 212 -11.58 19.76 9.07
C ASN A 212 -11.61 19.81 7.52
N GLY A 213 -11.11 18.74 6.88
CA GLY A 213 -11.06 18.60 5.43
C GLY A 213 -9.87 19.27 4.73
N LYS A 214 -9.11 20.13 5.43
CA LYS A 214 -7.88 20.71 4.88
C LYS A 214 -6.78 19.66 4.85
N VAL A 215 -5.91 19.75 3.85
CA VAL A 215 -4.74 18.89 3.75
C VAL A 215 -3.72 19.25 4.83
N VAL A 216 -3.25 18.25 5.55
CA VAL A 216 -2.08 18.33 6.43
C VAL A 216 -1.00 17.38 5.92
N HIS A 217 0.28 17.75 6.05
CA HIS A 217 1.41 16.95 5.58
C HIS A 217 2.00 16.11 6.73
N LYS A 218 1.18 15.21 7.29
CA LYS A 218 1.53 14.39 8.45
C LYS A 218 1.34 12.88 8.24
N GLY A 219 0.87 12.46 7.06
CA GLY A 219 0.76 11.06 6.69
C GLY A 219 2.11 10.34 6.77
N THR A 220 2.12 9.11 7.28
CA THR A 220 3.34 8.34 7.52
C THR A 220 3.27 6.94 6.91
N VAL A 221 4.44 6.33 6.74
CA VAL A 221 4.61 4.90 6.49
C VAL A 221 5.44 4.33 7.63
N LEU A 222 4.87 3.36 8.33
CA LEU A 222 5.47 2.70 9.47
C LEU A 222 6.02 1.33 9.07
N ARG A 223 7.21 0.97 9.55
CA ARG A 223 7.67 -0.41 9.57
C ARG A 223 7.60 -0.91 11.01
N LEU A 224 6.78 -1.95 11.24
CA LEU A 224 6.72 -2.66 12.50
C LEU A 224 7.49 -3.96 12.37
N THR A 225 8.38 -4.27 13.31
CA THR A 225 9.11 -5.53 13.39
C THR A 225 8.53 -6.38 14.50
N LEU A 226 8.11 -7.60 14.17
CA LEU A 226 7.49 -8.55 15.09
C LEU A 226 8.38 -9.79 15.25
N ALA A 227 8.57 -10.25 16.49
CA ALA A 227 9.04 -11.61 16.75
C ALA A 227 7.87 -12.58 16.59
N LEU A 228 8.08 -13.68 15.86
CA LEU A 228 7.09 -14.76 15.72
C LEU A 228 7.50 -15.95 16.55
N TYR A 229 6.57 -16.45 17.37
CA TYR A 229 6.74 -17.60 18.24
C TYR A 229 5.81 -18.74 17.83
N ARG A 230 6.19 -19.95 18.15
CA ARG A 230 5.41 -21.15 17.79
C ARG A 230 4.09 -21.25 18.54
N HIS A 231 4.06 -20.81 19.80
CA HIS A 231 2.94 -21.02 20.74
C HIS A 231 2.39 -19.74 21.38
N HIS A 232 2.98 -18.58 21.06
CA HIS A 232 2.56 -17.27 21.57
C HIS A 232 2.22 -16.33 20.43
N ALA A 233 1.41 -15.31 20.73
CA ALA A 233 1.14 -14.24 19.78
C ALA A 233 2.44 -13.55 19.33
N PRO A 234 2.49 -13.04 18.10
CA PRO A 234 3.58 -12.19 17.63
C PRO A 234 3.81 -11.03 18.59
N HIS A 235 5.07 -10.77 18.93
CA HIS A 235 5.44 -9.68 19.84
C HIS A 235 6.09 -8.53 19.07
N LEU A 236 5.64 -7.29 19.32
CA LEU A 236 6.21 -6.08 18.71
C LEU A 236 7.60 -5.80 19.29
N LEU A 237 8.63 -5.86 18.45
CA LEU A 237 10.01 -5.51 18.82
C LEU A 237 10.30 -4.03 18.65
N GLY A 238 9.65 -3.37 17.70
CA GLY A 238 9.83 -1.94 17.46
C GLY A 238 9.08 -1.44 16.25
N THR A 239 8.91 -0.11 16.20
CA THR A 239 8.29 0.62 15.10
C THR A 239 9.26 1.68 14.61
N THR A 240 9.41 1.80 13.29
CA THR A 240 10.22 2.81 12.61
C THR A 240 9.36 3.55 11.61
N THR A 241 9.35 4.87 11.65
CA THR A 241 8.77 5.69 10.58
C THR A 241 9.74 5.72 9.41
N ILE A 242 9.39 5.05 8.31
CA ILE A 242 10.23 4.95 7.11
C ILE A 242 9.80 5.89 5.99
N GLY A 243 8.60 6.47 6.10
CA GLY A 243 8.09 7.54 5.24
C GLY A 243 7.29 8.54 6.05
N SER A 244 7.32 9.83 5.69
CA SER A 244 6.60 10.90 6.39
C SER A 244 6.39 12.12 5.50
N GLY A 245 5.49 13.02 5.91
CA GLY A 245 5.22 14.24 5.17
C GLY A 245 4.23 14.06 4.02
N PHE A 246 3.57 12.91 3.91
CA PHE A 246 2.50 12.71 2.93
C PHE A 246 1.32 13.63 3.24
N GLY A 247 0.71 14.19 2.19
CA GLY A 247 -0.56 14.88 2.32
C GLY A 247 -1.66 13.93 2.77
N GLU A 248 -2.46 14.35 3.74
CA GLU A 248 -3.64 13.60 4.18
C GLU A 248 -4.78 14.55 4.57
N ARG A 249 -6.02 14.10 4.42
CA ARG A 249 -7.22 14.86 4.82
C ARG A 249 -8.37 13.94 5.16
N THR A 250 -9.32 14.42 5.94
CA THR A 250 -10.62 13.76 6.04
C THR A 250 -11.36 13.84 4.71
N ASP A 251 -12.07 12.77 4.38
CA ASP A 251 -12.83 12.63 3.14
C ASP A 251 -14.19 11.99 3.44
N PRO A 252 -15.31 12.62 3.03
CA PRO A 252 -16.64 12.06 3.30
C PRO A 252 -16.90 10.71 2.62
N ALA A 253 -16.27 10.45 1.46
CA ALA A 253 -16.46 9.22 0.69
C ALA A 253 -15.55 8.07 1.15
N ALA A 254 -14.32 8.37 1.61
CA ALA A 254 -13.32 7.38 1.96
C ALA A 254 -12.79 7.53 3.39
N LEU A 255 -13.50 8.24 4.25
CA LEU A 255 -13.20 8.59 5.63
C LEU A 255 -11.94 9.45 5.78
N VAL A 256 -10.78 8.94 5.42
CA VAL A 256 -9.49 9.64 5.39
C VAL A 256 -8.69 9.16 4.18
N VAL A 257 -8.18 10.08 3.39
CA VAL A 257 -7.24 9.81 2.29
C VAL A 257 -5.88 10.40 2.59
N GLY A 258 -4.83 9.75 2.10
CA GLY A 258 -3.44 10.16 2.35
C GLY A 258 -2.48 9.19 1.66
N PRO A 259 -1.41 8.70 2.32
CA PRO A 259 -0.73 7.48 1.89
C PRO A 259 -1.69 6.31 2.12
N THR A 260 -2.09 5.64 1.03
CA THR A 260 -3.10 4.59 1.03
C THR A 260 -2.48 3.24 0.68
N GLY A 261 -2.67 2.74 -0.52
CA GLY A 261 -2.17 1.44 -0.94
C GLY A 261 -0.66 1.30 -0.84
N VAL A 262 -0.19 0.10 -0.49
CA VAL A 262 1.24 -0.16 -0.32
C VAL A 262 1.63 -1.54 -0.81
N GLY A 263 2.75 -1.64 -1.52
CA GLY A 263 3.27 -2.91 -2.05
C GLY A 263 4.79 -2.97 -2.01
N LEU A 264 5.35 -4.10 -1.60
CA LEU A 264 6.78 -4.35 -1.51
C LEU A 264 7.23 -5.27 -2.64
N ASN A 265 8.27 -4.89 -3.39
CA ASN A 265 8.87 -5.77 -4.37
C ASN A 265 9.96 -6.67 -3.76
N SER A 266 10.43 -7.65 -4.52
CA SER A 266 11.47 -8.59 -4.11
C SER A 266 12.85 -7.95 -3.84
N ARG A 267 13.07 -6.71 -4.33
CA ARG A 267 14.30 -5.94 -4.10
C ARG A 267 14.24 -5.07 -2.84
N GLY A 268 13.15 -5.13 -2.07
CA GLY A 268 12.97 -4.35 -0.85
C GLY A 268 12.59 -2.88 -1.10
N THR A 269 12.09 -2.54 -2.29
CA THR A 269 11.49 -1.25 -2.56
C THR A 269 10.00 -1.30 -2.25
N LEU A 270 9.55 -0.40 -1.39
CA LEU A 270 8.15 -0.22 -1.04
C LEU A 270 7.55 0.86 -1.93
N PHE A 271 6.49 0.54 -2.66
CA PHE A 271 5.70 1.49 -3.42
C PHE A 271 4.51 1.94 -2.60
N VAL A 272 4.19 3.22 -2.67
CA VAL A 272 3.10 3.85 -1.91
C VAL A 272 2.21 4.63 -2.85
N ALA A 273 0.91 4.38 -2.80
CA ALA A 273 -0.10 5.22 -3.42
C ALA A 273 -0.33 6.46 -2.54
N ASP A 274 0.07 7.62 -3.04
CA ASP A 274 -0.19 8.93 -2.42
C ASP A 274 -1.45 9.51 -3.05
N SER A 275 -2.60 9.24 -2.45
CA SER A 275 -3.92 9.61 -3.00
C SER A 275 -4.09 11.11 -3.12
N VAL A 276 -3.64 11.88 -2.11
CA VAL A 276 -3.75 13.35 -2.10
C VAL A 276 -2.81 13.97 -3.15
N GLY A 277 -1.61 13.41 -3.30
CA GLY A 277 -0.65 13.82 -4.31
C GLY A 277 -0.96 13.29 -5.73
N ASN A 278 -1.97 12.45 -5.89
CA ASN A 278 -2.32 11.75 -7.15
C ASN A 278 -1.11 11.13 -7.85
N ARG A 279 -0.32 10.36 -7.10
CA ARG A 279 0.96 9.79 -7.54
C ARG A 279 1.27 8.46 -6.86
N ILE A 280 2.27 7.75 -7.40
CA ILE A 280 2.93 6.62 -6.76
C ILE A 280 4.36 7.07 -6.41
N THR A 281 4.80 6.76 -5.19
CA THR A 281 6.17 6.99 -4.72
C THR A 281 6.84 5.69 -4.32
N ALA A 282 8.18 5.69 -4.22
CA ALA A 282 8.99 4.56 -3.84
C ALA A 282 9.88 4.88 -2.63
N ILE A 283 9.94 3.96 -1.68
CA ILE A 283 10.84 3.98 -0.52
C ILE A 283 11.82 2.79 -0.67
N PRO A 284 13.04 3.00 -1.21
CA PRO A 284 14.02 1.94 -1.36
C PRO A 284 14.55 1.46 -0.02
N GLY A 285 14.94 0.17 0.05
CA GLY A 285 15.54 -0.43 1.23
C GLY A 285 14.60 -0.47 2.44
N ALA A 286 13.29 -0.48 2.22
CA ALA A 286 12.27 -0.40 3.27
C ALA A 286 12.48 -1.40 4.43
N PRO A 287 12.91 -2.68 4.20
CA PRO A 287 13.16 -3.63 5.27
C PRO A 287 14.30 -3.24 6.24
N PHE A 288 15.23 -2.42 5.80
CA PHE A 288 16.46 -2.09 6.55
C PHE A 288 16.55 -0.61 6.93
N ARG A 289 15.61 0.20 6.48
CA ARG A 289 15.61 1.63 6.70
C ARG A 289 15.36 1.97 8.17
N ASN A 290 16.21 2.82 8.74
CA ASN A 290 16.12 3.24 10.16
C ASN A 290 15.66 4.70 10.35
N HIS A 291 15.36 5.42 9.25
CA HIS A 291 14.86 6.79 9.24
C HIS A 291 13.91 7.00 8.07
N SER A 292 13.12 8.09 8.13
CA SER A 292 12.19 8.45 7.08
C SER A 292 12.87 8.83 5.76
N ALA A 293 12.27 8.43 4.66
CA ALA A 293 12.61 8.85 3.30
C ALA A 293 11.79 10.09 2.84
N GLY A 294 11.17 10.82 3.80
CA GLY A 294 10.14 11.78 3.42
C GLY A 294 8.96 11.08 2.74
N THR A 295 8.44 11.65 1.67
CA THR A 295 7.38 11.01 0.87
C THR A 295 7.91 9.96 -0.13
N GLY A 296 9.19 9.64 -0.07
CA GLY A 296 9.84 8.76 -1.05
C GLY A 296 10.19 9.44 -2.36
N PHE A 297 10.73 8.65 -3.30
CA PHE A 297 11.04 9.12 -4.66
C PHE A 297 9.78 9.03 -5.54
N PRO A 298 9.44 10.07 -6.34
CA PRO A 298 8.32 9.98 -7.26
C PRO A 298 8.59 8.90 -8.33
N VAL A 299 7.61 8.01 -8.52
CA VAL A 299 7.63 6.99 -9.58
C VAL A 299 6.81 7.48 -10.77
N THR A 300 5.56 7.85 -10.54
CA THR A 300 4.66 8.39 -11.56
C THR A 300 3.60 9.28 -10.92
N SER A 301 3.07 10.24 -11.67
CA SER A 301 1.98 11.14 -11.23
C SER A 301 1.03 11.47 -12.36
N GLY A 302 -0.24 11.71 -12.05
CA GLY A 302 -1.25 12.04 -13.06
C GLY A 302 -1.44 10.94 -14.10
N GLY A 303 -1.65 11.30 -15.37
CA GLY A 303 -1.93 10.34 -16.44
C GLY A 303 -3.24 9.59 -16.21
N ALA A 304 -3.18 8.25 -16.16
CA ALA A 304 -4.33 7.40 -15.85
C ALA A 304 -4.63 7.29 -14.35
N LEU A 305 -3.78 7.82 -13.47
CA LEU A 305 -4.05 7.87 -12.02
C LEU A 305 -5.13 8.90 -11.70
N ASN A 306 -6.06 8.50 -10.84
CA ASN A 306 -7.11 9.36 -10.32
C ASN A 306 -7.42 8.95 -8.87
N THR A 307 -6.79 9.64 -7.93
CA THR A 307 -6.88 9.32 -6.49
C THR A 307 -6.53 7.83 -6.24
N PRO A 308 -5.26 7.40 -6.49
CA PRO A 308 -4.86 6.01 -6.33
C PRO A 308 -5.10 5.54 -4.89
N LEU A 309 -5.74 4.37 -4.71
CA LEU A 309 -6.08 3.79 -3.41
C LEU A 309 -5.32 2.48 -3.17
N GLY A 310 -5.90 1.33 -3.51
CA GLY A 310 -5.25 0.04 -3.31
C GLY A 310 -4.04 -0.15 -4.24
N LEU A 311 -3.00 -0.85 -3.75
CA LEU A 311 -1.79 -1.09 -4.51
C LEU A 311 -1.22 -2.48 -4.21
N THR A 312 -0.75 -3.17 -5.24
CA THR A 312 0.07 -4.39 -5.11
C THR A 312 1.18 -4.41 -6.16
N VAL A 313 2.15 -5.30 -5.99
CA VAL A 313 3.23 -5.49 -6.97
C VAL A 313 3.01 -6.81 -7.72
N ALA A 314 2.98 -6.74 -9.04
CA ALA A 314 2.84 -7.90 -9.91
C ALA A 314 4.12 -8.76 -9.93
N PRO A 315 4.05 -10.05 -10.35
CA PRO A 315 5.22 -10.93 -10.43
C PRO A 315 6.34 -10.41 -11.35
N ASN A 316 6.01 -9.62 -12.37
CA ASN A 316 6.98 -8.96 -13.27
C ASN A 316 7.63 -7.72 -12.64
N GLY A 317 7.25 -7.35 -11.41
CA GLY A 317 7.76 -6.18 -10.67
C GLY A 317 7.00 -4.88 -10.95
N ASN A 318 6.01 -4.87 -11.83
CA ASN A 318 5.18 -3.70 -12.09
C ASN A 318 4.22 -3.42 -10.92
N VAL A 319 3.89 -2.16 -10.73
CA VAL A 319 2.96 -1.69 -9.71
C VAL A 319 1.56 -1.68 -10.29
N LEU A 320 0.64 -2.35 -9.61
CA LEU A 320 -0.79 -2.37 -9.94
C LEU A 320 -1.53 -1.51 -8.93
N THR A 321 -2.26 -0.51 -9.40
CA THR A 321 -2.94 0.45 -8.53
C THR A 321 -4.38 0.64 -9.01
N VAL A 322 -5.33 0.58 -8.09
CA VAL A 322 -6.73 0.94 -8.38
C VAL A 322 -7.00 2.38 -8.00
N ASN A 323 -7.79 3.06 -8.82
CA ASN A 323 -8.20 4.44 -8.59
C ASN A 323 -9.48 4.51 -7.74
N GLY A 324 -9.49 5.40 -6.77
CA GLY A 324 -10.70 5.74 -6.02
C GLY A 324 -11.59 6.75 -6.73
N GLY A 325 -11.03 7.60 -7.57
CA GLY A 325 -11.78 8.63 -8.31
C GLY A 325 -12.47 8.14 -9.59
N ASP A 326 -12.06 6.98 -10.10
CA ASP A 326 -12.71 6.26 -11.20
C ASP A 326 -12.45 4.75 -11.06
N GLY A 327 -13.22 3.91 -11.67
CA GLY A 327 -13.12 2.45 -11.53
C GLY A 327 -11.96 1.81 -12.31
N ARG A 328 -10.81 2.47 -12.45
CA ARG A 328 -9.67 1.96 -13.22
C ARG A 328 -8.64 1.24 -12.37
N LEU A 329 -8.04 0.22 -12.98
CA LEU A 329 -6.76 -0.36 -12.62
C LEU A 329 -5.69 0.24 -13.53
N VAL A 330 -4.57 0.67 -12.97
CA VAL A 330 -3.41 1.21 -13.69
C VAL A 330 -2.21 0.33 -13.41
N GLU A 331 -1.47 -0.05 -14.46
CA GLU A 331 -0.19 -0.75 -14.35
C GLU A 331 0.95 0.21 -14.68
N THR A 332 1.87 0.36 -13.74
CA THR A 332 3.04 1.25 -13.85
C THR A 332 4.32 0.43 -13.72
N THR A 333 5.29 0.61 -14.61
CA THR A 333 6.61 0.01 -14.44
C THR A 333 7.35 0.61 -13.25
N PRO A 334 8.35 -0.06 -12.66
CA PRO A 334 9.20 0.54 -11.61
C PRO A 334 9.93 1.82 -12.07
N ALA A 335 10.09 2.00 -13.38
CA ALA A 335 10.68 3.21 -13.98
C ALA A 335 9.66 4.35 -14.17
N GLY A 336 8.39 4.15 -13.80
CA GLY A 336 7.37 5.20 -13.80
C GLY A 336 6.50 5.29 -15.05
N VAL A 337 6.66 4.40 -16.02
CA VAL A 337 5.85 4.38 -17.24
C VAL A 337 4.52 3.66 -16.96
N GLN A 338 3.41 4.35 -17.16
CA GLN A 338 2.07 3.75 -17.13
C GLN A 338 1.83 3.01 -18.44
N ILE A 339 1.98 1.69 -18.42
CA ILE A 339 1.98 0.85 -19.64
C ILE A 339 0.62 0.26 -19.98
N ALA A 340 -0.29 0.18 -19.03
CA ALA A 340 -1.64 -0.28 -19.26
C ALA A 340 -2.61 0.29 -18.23
N HIS A 341 -3.87 0.46 -18.63
CA HIS A 341 -4.97 0.76 -17.72
C HIS A 341 -6.28 0.20 -18.27
N ARG A 342 -7.21 -0.11 -17.36
CA ARG A 342 -8.53 -0.60 -17.72
C ARG A 342 -9.57 -0.36 -16.64
N PHE A 343 -10.83 -0.23 -17.01
CA PHE A 343 -11.92 -0.22 -16.05
C PHE A 343 -12.14 -1.62 -15.45
N LEU A 344 -12.18 -1.69 -14.12
CA LEU A 344 -12.67 -2.85 -13.37
C LEU A 344 -14.14 -2.67 -12.97
N ASP A 345 -14.54 -1.44 -12.70
CA ASP A 345 -15.94 -1.03 -12.49
C ASP A 345 -16.27 0.22 -13.30
N LYS A 346 -17.51 0.31 -13.77
CA LYS A 346 -18.05 1.43 -14.57
C LYS A 346 -19.36 1.95 -14.00
N SER A 347 -19.77 1.47 -12.84
CA SER A 347 -21.01 1.89 -12.17
C SER A 347 -20.90 3.32 -11.62
N GLY A 348 -22.03 3.92 -11.32
CA GLY A 348 -22.07 5.22 -10.70
C GLY A 348 -21.72 6.40 -11.61
N SER A 349 -21.68 7.60 -10.99
CA SER A 349 -21.31 8.85 -11.65
C SER A 349 -20.53 9.73 -10.65
N PRO A 350 -19.24 10.00 -10.91
CA PRO A 350 -18.39 9.50 -12.00
C PRO A 350 -18.28 7.97 -12.05
N LYS A 351 -18.01 7.41 -13.24
CA LYS A 351 -17.92 5.96 -13.44
C LYS A 351 -16.89 5.32 -12.52
N GLY A 352 -17.33 4.36 -11.68
CA GLY A 352 -16.49 3.58 -10.79
C GLY A 352 -15.90 4.36 -9.61
N ALA A 353 -16.31 5.62 -9.38
CA ALA A 353 -15.85 6.38 -8.23
C ALA A 353 -16.28 5.71 -6.91
N GLY A 354 -15.30 5.48 -6.01
CA GLY A 354 -15.52 4.83 -4.72
C GLY A 354 -15.70 3.31 -4.78
N ALA A 355 -15.63 2.67 -5.97
CA ALA A 355 -15.89 1.23 -6.10
C ALA A 355 -14.71 0.33 -5.72
N LEU A 356 -13.46 0.80 -5.85
CA LEU A 356 -12.28 -0.05 -5.78
C LEU A 356 -11.38 0.28 -4.58
N PHE A 357 -11.01 -0.77 -3.83
CA PHE A 357 -10.11 -0.66 -2.68
C PHE A 357 -8.97 -1.68 -2.74
N GLY A 358 -9.05 -2.78 -2.00
CA GLY A 358 -8.00 -3.77 -1.91
C GLY A 358 -7.87 -4.66 -3.14
N LEU A 359 -6.64 -5.08 -3.42
CA LEU A 359 -6.33 -6.01 -4.48
C LEU A 359 -5.18 -6.94 -4.08
N ALA A 360 -5.14 -8.13 -4.68
CA ALA A 360 -4.07 -9.10 -4.46
C ALA A 360 -3.85 -9.95 -5.72
N VAL A 361 -2.59 -10.22 -6.06
CA VAL A 361 -2.24 -11.12 -7.15
C VAL A 361 -2.73 -12.53 -6.83
N ALA A 362 -3.42 -13.17 -7.76
CA ALA A 362 -3.87 -14.54 -7.63
C ALA A 362 -2.68 -15.52 -7.63
N PRO A 363 -2.84 -16.74 -7.06
CA PRO A 363 -1.75 -17.72 -7.00
C PRO A 363 -1.10 -17.96 -8.38
N HIS A 364 0.21 -18.08 -8.38
CA HIS A 364 1.02 -18.28 -9.59
C HIS A 364 0.88 -17.18 -10.65
N GLY A 365 0.40 -15.98 -10.28
CA GLY A 365 0.21 -14.88 -11.21
C GLY A 365 -0.94 -15.12 -12.20
N SER A 366 -1.90 -15.98 -11.87
CA SER A 366 -3.00 -16.36 -12.77
C SER A 366 -4.10 -15.30 -12.90
N GLY A 367 -3.98 -14.16 -12.25
CA GLY A 367 -4.94 -13.07 -12.29
C GLY A 367 -4.76 -12.08 -11.15
N LEU A 368 -5.76 -11.24 -10.97
CA LEU A 368 -5.82 -10.23 -9.92
C LEU A 368 -7.17 -10.30 -9.21
N TYR A 369 -7.16 -10.67 -7.93
CA TYR A 369 -8.31 -10.48 -7.04
C TYR A 369 -8.44 -9.01 -6.66
N TYR A 370 -9.66 -8.52 -6.64
CA TYR A 370 -9.98 -7.20 -6.13
C TYR A 370 -11.38 -7.19 -5.51
N VAL A 371 -11.61 -6.24 -4.63
CA VAL A 371 -12.94 -6.00 -4.06
C VAL A 371 -13.61 -4.84 -4.76
N ASP A 372 -14.90 -5.00 -4.98
CA ASP A 372 -15.78 -4.03 -5.61
C ASP A 372 -16.87 -3.67 -4.59
N ASP A 373 -16.73 -2.47 -4.01
CA ASP A 373 -17.63 -1.95 -2.99
C ASP A 373 -19.02 -1.60 -3.53
N ALA A 374 -19.10 -1.14 -4.78
CA ALA A 374 -20.37 -0.77 -5.39
C ALA A 374 -21.40 -1.91 -5.36
N VAL A 375 -20.91 -3.16 -5.39
CA VAL A 375 -21.74 -4.38 -5.37
C VAL A 375 -21.36 -5.35 -4.25
N ASN A 376 -20.44 -4.97 -3.37
CA ASN A 376 -19.98 -5.76 -2.21
C ASN A 376 -19.52 -7.17 -2.58
N THR A 377 -18.66 -7.28 -3.59
CA THR A 377 -18.17 -8.57 -4.11
C THR A 377 -16.65 -8.67 -4.15
N LEU A 378 -16.15 -9.89 -4.01
CA LEU A 378 -14.81 -10.29 -4.45
C LEU A 378 -14.88 -10.66 -5.92
N ARG A 379 -14.02 -10.05 -6.72
CA ARG A 379 -13.89 -10.29 -8.16
C ARG A 379 -12.48 -10.76 -8.54
N LEU A 380 -12.39 -11.40 -9.70
CA LEU A 380 -11.13 -11.86 -10.30
C LEU A 380 -11.05 -11.37 -11.74
N LEU A 381 -9.97 -10.64 -12.04
CA LEU A 381 -9.51 -10.36 -13.40
C LEU A 381 -8.56 -11.49 -13.81
N HIS A 382 -8.90 -12.23 -14.90
CA HIS A 382 -8.14 -13.40 -15.38
C HIS A 382 -8.25 -13.62 -16.89
#